data_083c2b1ac2fbc8d8563c8fb0d6b5ec9a
#
_entry.id   083c2b1ac2fbc8d8563c8fb0d6b5ec9a
#
_cell.length_a   1.000
_cell.length_b   1.000
_cell.length_c   1.000
_cell.angle_alpha   90.00
_cell.angle_beta   90.00
_cell.angle_gamma   90.00
#
_symmetry.space_group_name_H-M   'P 1'
#
loop_
_entity.id
_entity.type
_entity.pdbx_description
1 polymer ?
#
loop_
_entity_poly.entity_id
_entity_poly.type
_entity_poly.pdbx_seq_one_letter_code
_entity_poly.pdbx_strand_id
1 'polypeptide(L)'
;MRRTPWARLAAAFLVVACLGIAGCSAKSLSALVNSKPHHKTHAKQHSRKHHKGHKGHKKAHAKPHRRHHARPHPRHHPKPKPAVGGPDALVVEPSGGFSTVYQLINHARHSIDVTMFEFADTTAEHDLGAAAKRGVNIRVILDQREHSTNSDAYSYFKSHGIKVVWSSTKFEYTHQKTLTFDNSVSMVESANLTQRYYATSRDFLVKDTNAADVAAIVRVFNADFAHHPITPGDGHDLVWSPTDSERQILSVINGAKKSLRVYSEEMGFSTVIDALEAAAKRGVNVQVCGENSGSQYTRTFEEMARKGVHISYFSSSTGFYIHAKVVLADYGTSRERAFIGSENFSNTSLNRNRELGLITSAHSMLSPIVKVFGADFAKGHQVK
;
A
#
# COMPACT_ATOMS: atom_id res chain seq x y z
N MET A 1 -24.47 46.46 -27.09
CA MET A 1 -23.75 45.50 -27.90
C MET A 1 -22.30 45.46 -27.43
N ARG A 2 -21.92 44.59 -26.51
CA ARG A 2 -20.54 44.30 -26.17
C ARG A 2 -20.44 42.78 -25.95
N ARG A 3 -19.71 42.13 -26.83
CA ARG A 3 -19.39 40.71 -26.78
C ARG A 3 -18.21 40.50 -25.84
N THR A 4 -18.34 39.69 -24.81
CA THR A 4 -17.24 39.18 -23.98
C THR A 4 -16.78 37.85 -24.53
N PRO A 5 -15.47 37.63 -24.68
CA PRO A 5 -14.93 36.35 -25.13
C PRO A 5 -14.65 35.44 -23.90
N TRP A 6 -15.25 34.28 -23.87
CA TRP A 6 -14.83 33.21 -22.97
C TRP A 6 -13.72 32.40 -23.66
N ALA A 7 -12.51 32.61 -23.18
CA ALA A 7 -11.34 31.90 -23.65
C ALA A 7 -11.26 30.53 -23.00
N ARG A 8 -10.94 29.58 -23.82
CA ARG A 8 -10.69 28.18 -23.63
C ARG A 8 -9.64 27.94 -22.55
N LEU A 9 -9.95 27.15 -21.52
CA LEU A 9 -8.96 26.42 -20.71
C LEU A 9 -9.07 24.95 -21.11
N ALA A 10 -8.16 24.53 -21.95
CA ALA A 10 -7.90 23.14 -22.22
C ALA A 10 -7.11 22.56 -21.02
N ALA A 11 -7.73 21.70 -20.23
CA ALA A 11 -7.04 20.92 -19.23
C ALA A 11 -6.16 19.89 -19.94
N ALA A 12 -4.85 20.07 -19.86
CA ALA A 12 -3.88 19.08 -20.29
C ALA A 12 -3.85 17.95 -19.26
N PHE A 13 -4.45 16.82 -19.59
CA PHE A 13 -4.24 15.57 -18.87
C PHE A 13 -2.85 15.05 -19.24
N LEU A 14 -1.93 15.14 -18.32
CA LEU A 14 -0.64 14.46 -18.44
C LEU A 14 -0.84 13.00 -18.04
N VAL A 15 -1.09 12.17 -19.05
CA VAL A 15 -1.05 10.70 -18.90
C VAL A 15 0.43 10.33 -18.94
N VAL A 16 0.99 9.91 -17.81
CA VAL A 16 2.29 9.23 -17.82
C VAL A 16 2.05 7.82 -18.37
N ALA A 17 2.21 7.70 -19.68
CA ALA A 17 2.22 6.42 -20.37
C ALA A 17 3.59 5.78 -20.14
N CYS A 18 3.64 4.70 -19.35
CA CYS A 18 4.79 3.79 -19.38
C CYS A 18 4.80 3.05 -20.72
N LEU A 19 5.51 3.61 -21.71
CA LEU A 19 5.81 2.93 -22.96
C LEU A 19 6.85 1.84 -22.72
N GLY A 20 6.41 0.59 -22.73
CA GLY A 20 7.26 -0.56 -22.89
C GLY A 20 7.77 -0.60 -24.34
N ILE A 21 9.04 -0.28 -24.56
CA ILE A 21 9.71 -0.49 -25.85
C ILE A 21 10.41 -1.83 -25.79
N ALA A 22 9.91 -2.77 -26.59
CA ALA A 22 10.61 -4.00 -26.96
C ALA A 22 11.62 -3.71 -28.06
N GLY A 23 12.86 -4.11 -27.80
CA GLY A 23 13.85 -4.62 -28.72
C GLY A 23 14.28 -3.85 -29.95
N CYS A 24 15.55 -3.48 -30.01
CA CYS A 24 16.41 -3.85 -31.15
C CYS A 24 17.89 -3.74 -30.82
N SER A 25 18.60 -4.77 -31.23
CA SER A 25 20.03 -5.04 -31.21
C SER A 25 20.85 -4.07 -32.09
N ALA A 26 22.06 -3.70 -31.70
CA ALA A 26 23.32 -4.05 -32.41
C ALA A 26 24.51 -3.17 -32.04
N LYS A 27 25.57 -3.88 -31.62
CA LYS A 27 26.99 -3.73 -31.96
C LYS A 27 27.80 -2.49 -31.56
N SER A 28 28.66 -2.77 -30.62
CA SER A 28 30.16 -2.69 -30.67
C SER A 28 30.84 -1.34 -30.84
N LEU A 29 31.74 -1.01 -29.92
CA LEU A 29 33.19 -0.97 -30.20
C LEU A 29 33.98 -0.68 -28.90
N SER A 30 35.02 -1.45 -28.78
CA SER A 30 36.08 -1.54 -27.80
C SER A 30 37.05 -0.36 -27.84
N ALA A 31 37.70 -0.08 -26.68
CA ALA A 31 39.16 0.08 -26.52
C ALA A 31 39.44 0.46 -25.05
N LEU A 32 40.07 -0.43 -24.31
CA LEU A 32 41.47 -0.48 -23.90
C LEU A 32 42.03 0.82 -23.25
N VAL A 33 42.42 0.74 -21.98
CA VAL A 33 43.83 0.73 -21.57
C VAL A 33 43.96 0.37 -20.10
N ASN A 34 44.92 -0.51 -19.84
CA ASN A 34 45.48 -1.04 -18.60
C ASN A 34 46.05 -0.01 -17.65
N SER A 35 46.02 -0.28 -16.33
CA SER A 35 47.24 -0.46 -15.53
C SER A 35 46.93 -0.88 -14.07
N LYS A 36 47.45 -2.02 -13.68
CA LYS A 36 47.78 -2.50 -12.31
C LYS A 36 49.30 -2.35 -12.13
N PRO A 37 49.91 -2.73 -11.02
CA PRO A 37 49.59 -2.67 -9.58
C PRO A 37 50.79 -2.12 -8.73
N HIS A 38 50.63 -1.99 -7.42
CA HIS A 38 51.74 -2.29 -6.49
C HIS A 38 51.29 -2.57 -5.05
N HIS A 39 51.70 -3.74 -4.60
CA HIS A 39 51.82 -4.21 -3.22
C HIS A 39 52.66 -3.32 -2.31
N LYS A 40 52.33 -3.32 -1.00
CA LYS A 40 53.28 -3.77 0.05
C LYS A 40 52.60 -3.95 1.41
N THR A 41 52.81 -5.13 1.90
CA THR A 41 52.67 -5.69 3.25
C THR A 41 53.55 -4.97 4.26
N HIS A 42 53.09 -4.89 5.52
CA HIS A 42 53.93 -5.19 6.69
C HIS A 42 53.06 -5.50 7.92
N ALA A 43 53.24 -6.71 8.39
CA ALA A 43 52.86 -7.18 9.71
C ALA A 43 53.95 -6.84 10.74
N LYS A 44 53.55 -6.66 12.00
CA LYS A 44 54.36 -7.07 13.15
C LYS A 44 53.53 -7.20 14.43
N GLN A 45 53.68 -8.37 15.00
CA GLN A 45 53.29 -8.81 16.33
C GLN A 45 54.16 -8.16 17.44
N HIS A 46 53.62 -8.20 18.65
CA HIS A 46 54.24 -8.62 19.95
C HIS A 46 53.43 -7.93 21.07
N SER A 47 53.20 -8.45 22.23
CA SER A 47 53.28 -9.71 22.97
C SER A 47 52.85 -9.38 24.41
N ARG A 48 52.24 -10.38 25.00
CA ARG A 48 51.93 -10.65 26.42
C ARG A 48 52.73 -9.85 27.49
N LYS A 49 52.06 -9.52 28.63
CA LYS A 49 52.54 -10.00 29.95
C LYS A 49 51.43 -9.94 31.03
N HIS A 50 51.39 -11.05 31.76
CA HIS A 50 50.69 -11.27 33.01
C HIS A 50 51.27 -10.46 34.16
N HIS A 51 50.48 -10.18 35.21
CA HIS A 51 50.89 -10.42 36.59
C HIS A 51 49.71 -10.66 37.52
N LYS A 52 49.97 -11.64 38.41
CA LYS A 52 49.15 -12.23 39.47
C LYS A 52 49.23 -11.40 40.77
N GLY A 53 48.12 -11.53 41.58
CA GLY A 53 48.26 -11.99 42.95
C GLY A 53 48.08 -10.97 44.09
N HIS A 54 47.19 -11.08 44.99
CA HIS A 54 47.21 -11.69 46.31
C HIS A 54 45.98 -11.29 47.15
N LYS A 55 45.30 -12.24 47.65
CA LYS A 55 44.90 -12.68 49.00
C LYS A 55 44.76 -11.56 50.10
N GLY A 56 43.52 -11.43 50.65
CA GLY A 56 43.17 -12.04 51.96
C GLY A 56 42.88 -11.00 53.03
N HIS A 57 41.71 -11.00 53.64
CA HIS A 57 41.49 -11.31 55.05
C HIS A 57 40.05 -11.09 55.49
N LYS A 58 39.64 -11.99 56.41
CA LYS A 58 38.37 -12.17 57.08
C LYS A 58 38.09 -11.14 58.19
N LYS A 59 36.82 -11.00 58.49
CA LYS A 59 36.10 -10.87 59.78
C LYS A 59 35.23 -9.60 59.80
N ALA A 60 34.06 -9.51 60.36
CA ALA A 60 33.21 -10.32 61.24
C ALA A 60 31.85 -9.59 61.35
N HIS A 61 30.85 -10.39 61.69
CA HIS A 61 29.49 -10.08 62.10
C HIS A 61 29.12 -8.67 62.59
N ALA A 62 28.02 -8.13 62.00
CA ALA A 62 26.96 -7.45 62.77
C ALA A 62 25.62 -7.51 62.01
N LYS A 63 24.60 -8.10 62.60
CA LYS A 63 23.22 -8.03 62.13
C LYS A 63 22.67 -6.65 62.37
N PRO A 64 21.94 -6.05 61.41
CA PRO A 64 20.96 -5.04 61.76
C PRO A 64 19.54 -5.41 61.32
N HIS A 65 18.66 -4.98 62.11
CA HIS A 65 17.21 -4.91 62.09
C HIS A 65 16.51 -4.98 60.74
N ARG A 66 15.54 -5.89 60.65
CA ARG A 66 14.48 -5.93 59.66
C ARG A 66 13.69 -4.62 59.69
N ARG A 67 13.88 -3.78 58.65
CA ARG A 67 12.88 -2.78 58.27
C ARG A 67 11.98 -3.41 57.23
N HIS A 68 10.70 -3.54 57.54
CA HIS A 68 9.65 -3.85 56.60
C HIS A 68 9.55 -2.71 55.57
N HIS A 69 10.11 -2.90 54.37
CA HIS A 69 9.78 -2.07 53.26
C HIS A 69 8.47 -2.59 52.68
N ALA A 70 7.42 -1.76 52.77
CA ALA A 70 6.18 -1.95 52.05
C ALA A 70 6.48 -2.04 50.57
N ARG A 71 6.03 -3.13 49.93
CA ARG A 71 6.10 -3.28 48.46
C ARG A 71 5.29 -2.14 47.82
N PRO A 72 5.81 -1.45 46.80
CA PRO A 72 5.01 -0.50 46.07
C PRO A 72 3.89 -1.29 45.38
N HIS A 73 2.66 -0.87 45.58
CA HIS A 73 1.51 -1.36 44.83
C HIS A 73 1.77 -1.13 43.34
N PRO A 74 1.49 -2.11 42.42
CA PRO A 74 1.59 -1.91 41.00
C PRO A 74 0.65 -0.74 40.65
N ARG A 75 1.19 0.31 40.08
CA ARG A 75 0.41 1.38 39.49
C ARG A 75 -0.44 0.75 38.39
N HIS A 76 -1.75 0.71 38.58
CA HIS A 76 -2.69 0.43 37.50
C HIS A 76 -2.50 1.51 36.44
N HIS A 77 -1.75 1.18 35.38
CA HIS A 77 -1.87 1.94 34.17
C HIS A 77 -3.29 1.71 33.64
N PRO A 78 -4.06 2.77 33.38
CA PRO A 78 -5.37 2.60 32.77
C PRO A 78 -5.13 1.88 31.43
N LYS A 79 -5.90 0.79 31.20
CA LYS A 79 -5.91 0.12 29.89
C LYS A 79 -6.17 1.18 28.82
N PRO A 80 -5.43 1.18 27.69
CA PRO A 80 -5.71 2.09 26.59
C PRO A 80 -7.20 2.00 26.26
N LYS A 81 -7.88 3.14 26.15
CA LYS A 81 -9.23 3.16 25.58
C LYS A 81 -9.14 2.55 24.18
N PRO A 82 -10.12 1.74 23.76
CA PRO A 82 -10.14 1.18 22.42
C PRO A 82 -9.87 2.27 21.39
N ALA A 83 -9.04 1.98 20.38
CA ALA A 83 -8.82 2.86 19.26
C ALA A 83 -10.17 3.31 18.65
N VAL A 84 -10.22 4.53 18.15
CA VAL A 84 -11.40 5.07 17.50
C VAL A 84 -11.80 4.14 16.34
N GLY A 85 -12.98 3.55 16.50
CA GLY A 85 -13.62 2.75 15.50
C GLY A 85 -13.78 1.29 15.90
N GLY A 86 -15.00 0.80 15.74
CA GLY A 86 -15.39 -0.60 15.85
C GLY A 86 -14.58 -1.53 14.95
N PRO A 87 -15.09 -2.73 14.68
CA PRO A 87 -14.42 -3.76 13.87
C PRO A 87 -14.03 -3.26 12.48
N ASP A 88 -13.28 -4.08 11.76
CA ASP A 88 -12.85 -3.82 10.39
C ASP A 88 -13.98 -3.28 9.53
N ALA A 89 -13.69 -2.22 8.78
CA ALA A 89 -14.68 -1.49 8.01
C ALA A 89 -14.15 -1.14 6.62
N LEU A 90 -15.07 -1.03 5.66
CA LEU A 90 -14.77 -0.60 4.30
C LEU A 90 -15.37 0.78 4.06
N VAL A 91 -14.54 1.72 3.63
CA VAL A 91 -14.97 3.01 3.07
C VAL A 91 -14.97 2.89 1.56
N VAL A 92 -16.03 3.37 0.92
CA VAL A 92 -16.23 3.29 -0.54
C VAL A 92 -16.24 4.69 -1.12
N GLU A 93 -15.23 5.03 -1.90
CA GLU A 93 -15.12 6.32 -2.56
C GLU A 93 -15.91 6.34 -3.90
N PRO A 94 -16.40 7.52 -4.31
CA PRO A 94 -16.26 8.84 -3.71
C PRO A 94 -17.24 9.15 -2.58
N SER A 95 -18.22 8.29 -2.28
CA SER A 95 -19.32 8.61 -1.37
C SER A 95 -18.97 8.57 0.11
N GLY A 96 -17.93 7.81 0.48
CA GLY A 96 -17.46 7.65 1.87
C GLY A 96 -16.64 8.83 2.37
N GLY A 97 -15.83 9.41 1.50
CA GLY A 97 -14.90 10.49 1.81
C GLY A 97 -13.77 10.06 2.75
N PHE A 98 -12.79 10.93 2.91
CA PHE A 98 -11.59 10.68 3.71
C PHE A 98 -11.74 11.05 5.21
N SER A 99 -12.97 11.34 5.66
CA SER A 99 -13.23 11.72 7.05
C SER A 99 -12.74 10.69 8.08
N THR A 100 -12.82 9.40 7.77
CA THR A 100 -12.29 8.33 8.63
C THR A 100 -10.77 8.43 8.78
N VAL A 101 -10.05 8.70 7.69
CA VAL A 101 -8.58 8.88 7.72
C VAL A 101 -8.21 10.09 8.56
N TYR A 102 -8.86 11.24 8.31
CA TYR A 102 -8.60 12.46 9.08
C TYR A 102 -8.92 12.30 10.57
N GLN A 103 -10.02 11.61 10.91
CA GLN A 103 -10.34 11.30 12.31
C GLN A 103 -9.27 10.42 12.97
N LEU A 104 -8.77 9.40 12.27
CA LEU A 104 -7.70 8.54 12.81
C LEU A 104 -6.41 9.35 13.03
N ILE A 105 -6.02 10.23 12.11
CA ILE A 105 -4.87 11.13 12.28
C ILE A 105 -5.07 12.03 13.52
N ASN A 106 -6.26 12.62 13.65
CA ASN A 106 -6.56 13.56 14.73
C ASN A 106 -6.69 12.91 16.11
N HIS A 107 -6.99 11.60 16.18
CA HIS A 107 -7.12 10.85 17.43
C HIS A 107 -5.88 10.02 17.77
N ALA A 108 -4.90 9.90 16.89
CA ALA A 108 -3.65 9.22 17.18
C ALA A 108 -2.91 9.88 18.35
N ARG A 109 -2.33 9.05 19.24
CA ARG A 109 -1.72 9.49 20.50
C ARG A 109 -0.23 9.20 20.61
N HIS A 110 0.23 8.17 19.92
CA HIS A 110 1.60 7.67 20.07
C HIS A 110 2.37 7.69 18.77
N SER A 111 1.79 7.16 17.70
CA SER A 111 2.50 7.02 16.43
C SER A 111 1.56 7.04 15.22
N ILE A 112 2.10 7.54 14.09
CA ILE A 112 1.49 7.39 12.78
C ILE A 112 2.61 7.02 11.81
N ASP A 113 2.46 5.88 11.12
CA ASP A 113 3.35 5.44 10.05
C ASP A 113 2.60 5.50 8.71
N VAL A 114 3.17 6.18 7.74
CA VAL A 114 2.55 6.41 6.42
C VAL A 114 3.46 5.90 5.32
N THR A 115 2.95 5.02 4.46
CA THR A 115 3.55 4.73 3.15
C THR A 115 2.58 5.20 2.07
N MET A 116 3.01 6.11 1.19
CA MET A 116 2.12 6.69 0.19
C MET A 116 2.83 6.87 -1.15
N PHE A 117 2.15 6.45 -2.23
CA PHE A 117 2.63 6.63 -3.59
C PHE A 117 2.56 8.10 -4.02
N GLU A 118 1.36 8.71 -4.00
CA GLU A 118 1.16 10.14 -4.23
C GLU A 118 0.52 10.81 -3.01
N PHE A 119 1.15 11.87 -2.52
CA PHE A 119 0.66 12.65 -1.39
C PHE A 119 0.50 14.13 -1.81
N ALA A 120 -0.74 14.54 -2.02
CA ALA A 120 -1.13 15.93 -2.35
C ALA A 120 -2.50 16.24 -1.72
N ASP A 121 -2.64 15.93 -0.43
CA ASP A 121 -3.80 16.22 0.41
C ASP A 121 -3.41 17.19 1.51
N THR A 122 -3.71 18.47 1.32
CA THR A 122 -3.36 19.53 2.26
C THR A 122 -4.09 19.41 3.60
N THR A 123 -5.27 18.78 3.64
CA THR A 123 -5.98 18.50 4.91
C THR A 123 -5.21 17.45 5.70
N ALA A 124 -4.82 16.34 5.07
CA ALA A 124 -4.01 15.30 5.72
C ALA A 124 -2.63 15.84 6.16
N GLU A 125 -1.99 16.69 5.33
CA GLU A 125 -0.73 17.35 5.72
C GLU A 125 -0.88 18.17 6.99
N HIS A 126 -1.90 19.04 7.05
CA HIS A 126 -2.16 19.90 8.21
C HIS A 126 -2.52 19.09 9.45
N ASP A 127 -3.34 18.05 9.31
CA ASP A 127 -3.71 17.15 10.41
C ASP A 127 -2.49 16.38 10.96
N LEU A 128 -1.60 15.90 10.10
CA LEU A 128 -0.32 15.28 10.48
C LEU A 128 0.60 16.30 11.17
N GLY A 129 0.70 17.52 10.65
CA GLY A 129 1.45 18.60 11.30
C GLY A 129 0.90 18.95 12.68
N ALA A 130 -0.40 18.97 12.85
CA ALA A 130 -1.07 19.17 14.16
C ALA A 130 -0.82 17.98 15.09
N ALA A 131 -0.84 16.74 14.59
CA ALA A 131 -0.52 15.55 15.36
C ALA A 131 0.94 15.55 15.84
N ALA A 132 1.88 15.96 14.99
CA ALA A 132 3.29 16.13 15.39
C ALA A 132 3.46 17.16 16.53
N LYS A 133 2.74 18.30 16.47
CA LYS A 133 2.72 19.30 17.55
C LYS A 133 2.12 18.76 18.87
N ARG A 134 1.23 17.75 18.81
CA ARG A 134 0.72 17.04 20.00
C ARG A 134 1.74 16.05 20.58
N GLY A 135 2.89 15.84 19.93
CA GLY A 135 3.92 14.88 20.35
C GLY A 135 3.77 13.47 19.76
N VAL A 136 2.90 13.28 18.77
CA VAL A 136 2.77 12.00 18.05
C VAL A 136 4.03 11.77 17.22
N ASN A 137 4.64 10.58 17.33
CA ASN A 137 5.80 10.20 16.50
C ASN A 137 5.33 9.81 15.10
N ILE A 138 5.61 10.66 14.11
CA ILE A 138 5.15 10.46 12.74
C ILE A 138 6.32 10.12 11.83
N ARG A 139 6.16 9.08 11.02
CA ARG A 139 7.12 8.64 10.01
C ARG A 139 6.40 8.46 8.68
N VAL A 140 7.01 8.94 7.60
CA VAL A 140 6.42 8.92 6.26
C VAL A 140 7.43 8.37 5.25
N ILE A 141 6.98 7.43 4.42
CA ILE A 141 7.67 6.98 3.20
C ILE A 141 6.88 7.51 2.01
N LEU A 142 7.50 8.31 1.16
CA LEU A 142 6.94 8.78 -0.11
C LEU A 142 7.66 8.13 -1.28
N ASP A 143 6.90 7.73 -2.31
CA ASP A 143 7.52 7.17 -3.51
C ASP A 143 8.43 8.19 -4.18
N GLN A 144 9.69 7.77 -4.46
CA GLN A 144 10.68 8.69 -5.02
C GLN A 144 10.53 8.89 -6.53
N ARG A 145 9.84 7.99 -7.24
CA ARG A 145 9.56 8.15 -8.67
C ARG A 145 8.50 9.22 -8.91
N GLU A 146 7.60 9.40 -7.93
CA GLU A 146 6.61 10.47 -7.89
C GLU A 146 7.14 11.73 -7.19
N HIS A 147 8.45 11.98 -7.31
CA HIS A 147 9.12 13.11 -6.63
C HIS A 147 8.44 14.45 -6.92
N SER A 148 8.03 14.71 -8.16
CA SER A 148 7.38 15.96 -8.54
C SER A 148 6.04 16.17 -7.84
N THR A 149 5.25 15.12 -7.68
CA THR A 149 3.96 15.14 -6.96
C THR A 149 4.16 15.25 -5.45
N ASN A 150 5.19 14.58 -4.93
CA ASN A 150 5.43 14.43 -3.49
C ASN A 150 6.32 15.53 -2.87
N SER A 151 6.96 16.39 -3.67
CA SER A 151 7.97 17.36 -3.18
C SER A 151 7.43 18.35 -2.17
N ASP A 152 6.19 18.83 -2.36
CA ASP A 152 5.56 19.81 -1.47
C ASP A 152 5.22 19.16 -0.12
N ALA A 153 4.61 17.98 -0.12
CA ALA A 153 4.33 17.20 1.08
C ALA A 153 5.64 16.84 1.82
N TYR A 154 6.67 16.40 1.09
CA TYR A 154 7.98 16.11 1.68
C TYR A 154 8.57 17.33 2.41
N SER A 155 8.53 18.49 1.77
CA SER A 155 9.03 19.75 2.33
C SER A 155 8.21 20.18 3.54
N TYR A 156 6.88 20.06 3.45
CA TYR A 156 5.97 20.35 4.57
C TYR A 156 6.30 19.46 5.78
N PHE A 157 6.42 18.16 5.59
CA PHE A 157 6.73 17.22 6.68
C PHE A 157 8.09 17.54 7.33
N LYS A 158 9.12 17.79 6.55
CA LYS A 158 10.44 18.19 7.07
C LYS A 158 10.37 19.45 7.93
N SER A 159 9.65 20.47 7.48
CA SER A 159 9.52 21.75 8.19
C SER A 159 8.71 21.64 9.50
N HIS A 160 7.87 20.60 9.63
CA HIS A 160 7.06 20.33 10.83
C HIS A 160 7.66 19.25 11.75
N GLY A 161 8.92 18.87 11.55
CA GLY A 161 9.62 17.90 12.40
C GLY A 161 9.15 16.44 12.20
N ILE A 162 8.38 16.17 11.15
CA ILE A 162 7.97 14.82 10.78
C ILE A 162 9.11 14.10 10.06
N LYS A 163 9.38 12.86 10.45
CA LYS A 163 10.42 12.05 9.84
C LYS A 163 9.93 11.54 8.49
N VAL A 164 10.44 12.07 7.40
CA VAL A 164 10.09 11.66 6.05
C VAL A 164 11.30 11.18 5.27
N VAL A 165 11.14 10.09 4.52
CA VAL A 165 12.15 9.52 3.62
C VAL A 165 11.53 9.25 2.24
N TRP A 166 12.38 9.29 1.22
CA TRP A 166 12.05 8.74 -0.08
C TRP A 166 12.11 7.22 -0.04
N SER A 167 11.28 6.55 -0.81
CA SER A 167 11.25 5.09 -0.87
C SER A 167 12.53 4.50 -1.46
N SER A 168 12.74 3.21 -1.23
CA SER A 168 13.89 2.48 -1.80
C SER A 168 13.79 2.35 -3.31
N THR A 169 14.91 2.50 -4.02
CA THR A 169 15.03 2.22 -5.47
C THR A 169 14.99 0.73 -5.82
N LYS A 170 14.94 -0.15 -4.84
CA LYS A 170 14.87 -1.60 -5.03
C LYS A 170 13.59 -2.03 -5.75
N PHE A 171 12.50 -1.33 -5.50
CA PHE A 171 11.22 -1.55 -6.16
C PHE A 171 11.08 -0.65 -7.39
N GLU A 172 10.31 -1.09 -8.38
CA GLU A 172 9.98 -0.23 -9.51
C GLU A 172 9.22 1.01 -9.03
N TYR A 173 8.20 0.79 -8.19
CA TYR A 173 7.49 1.81 -7.42
C TYR A 173 7.19 1.31 -6.01
N THR A 174 7.13 2.20 -5.03
CA THR A 174 6.47 1.96 -3.76
C THR A 174 5.02 2.44 -3.89
N HIS A 175 4.19 1.60 -4.51
CA HIS A 175 2.82 1.93 -4.87
C HIS A 175 1.80 1.60 -3.77
N GLN A 176 2.28 1.19 -2.61
CA GLN A 176 1.49 0.98 -1.39
C GLN A 176 0.85 2.29 -0.90
N LYS A 177 -0.37 2.21 -0.36
CA LYS A 177 -1.10 3.30 0.28
C LYS A 177 -1.61 2.80 1.62
N THR A 178 -0.86 3.14 2.68
CA THR A 178 -1.14 2.60 4.02
C THR A 178 -0.83 3.64 5.09
N LEU A 179 -1.73 3.80 6.05
CA LEU A 179 -1.52 4.58 7.26
C LEU A 179 -1.77 3.67 8.46
N THR A 180 -0.81 3.62 9.39
CA THR A 180 -0.95 2.83 10.62
C THR A 180 -0.89 3.74 11.84
N PHE A 181 -1.88 3.61 12.72
CA PHE A 181 -2.10 4.49 13.87
C PHE A 181 -1.90 3.71 15.17
N ASP A 182 -1.03 4.22 16.04
CA ASP A 182 -0.76 3.71 17.38
C ASP A 182 -0.45 2.21 17.43
N ASN A 183 0.09 1.65 16.34
CA ASN A 183 0.33 0.20 16.14
C ASN A 183 -0.91 -0.67 16.43
N SER A 184 -2.10 -0.15 16.17
CA SER A 184 -3.37 -0.82 16.52
C SER A 184 -4.43 -0.80 15.42
N VAL A 185 -4.31 0.12 14.46
CA VAL A 185 -5.21 0.25 13.32
C VAL A 185 -4.38 0.57 12.08
N SER A 186 -4.65 -0.10 10.98
CA SER A 186 -4.10 0.25 9.67
C SER A 186 -5.22 0.59 8.69
N MET A 187 -5.05 1.65 7.91
CA MET A 187 -5.83 1.89 6.70
C MET A 187 -5.01 1.32 5.53
N VAL A 188 -5.59 0.37 4.80
CA VAL A 188 -5.03 -0.21 3.57
C VAL A 188 -5.91 0.24 2.42
N GLU A 189 -5.34 0.99 1.48
CA GLU A 189 -6.13 1.77 0.54
C GLU A 189 -5.76 1.46 -0.92
N SER A 190 -6.74 1.55 -1.82
CA SER A 190 -6.45 1.69 -3.25
C SER A 190 -6.16 3.15 -3.62
N ALA A 191 -6.74 4.10 -2.88
CA ALA A 191 -6.62 5.54 -3.11
C ALA A 191 -5.27 6.12 -2.70
N ASN A 192 -4.77 7.07 -3.48
CA ASN A 192 -3.73 7.99 -3.05
C ASN A 192 -4.30 9.09 -2.14
N LEU A 193 -3.48 9.70 -1.29
CA LEU A 193 -3.85 10.95 -0.60
C LEU A 193 -3.68 12.14 -1.54
N THR A 194 -4.59 12.25 -2.52
CA THR A 194 -4.54 13.25 -3.59
C THR A 194 -5.94 13.83 -3.82
N GLN A 195 -6.25 14.94 -3.15
CA GLN A 195 -7.61 15.53 -3.06
C GLN A 195 -8.30 15.74 -4.41
N ARG A 196 -7.56 16.07 -5.46
CA ARG A 196 -8.12 16.33 -6.80
C ARG A 196 -8.90 15.14 -7.39
N TYR A 197 -8.67 13.92 -6.90
CA TYR A 197 -9.32 12.70 -7.42
C TYR A 197 -10.48 12.20 -6.57
N TYR A 198 -10.63 12.68 -5.32
CA TYR A 198 -11.59 12.12 -4.36
C TYR A 198 -13.04 12.10 -4.85
N ALA A 199 -13.47 13.15 -5.55
CA ALA A 199 -14.85 13.26 -6.03
C ALA A 199 -15.15 12.43 -7.29
N THR A 200 -14.13 11.94 -7.99
CA THR A 200 -14.25 11.39 -9.34
C THR A 200 -13.65 9.99 -9.49
N SER A 201 -13.09 9.41 -8.43
CA SER A 201 -12.50 8.07 -8.47
C SER A 201 -13.31 7.06 -7.69
N ARG A 202 -13.41 5.83 -8.21
CA ARG A 202 -13.80 4.65 -7.46
C ARG A 202 -12.58 4.10 -6.76
N ASP A 203 -12.62 4.12 -5.43
CA ASP A 203 -11.59 3.57 -4.56
C ASP A 203 -12.21 2.86 -3.35
N PHE A 204 -11.39 2.07 -2.67
CA PHE A 204 -11.76 1.39 -1.43
C PHE A 204 -10.65 1.58 -0.40
N LEU A 205 -11.06 1.95 0.83
CA LEU A 205 -10.17 2.09 1.97
C LEU A 205 -10.61 1.07 3.03
N VAL A 206 -9.73 0.15 3.36
CA VAL A 206 -9.99 -0.87 4.38
C VAL A 206 -9.39 -0.42 5.70
N LYS A 207 -10.21 -0.32 6.74
CA LYS A 207 -9.75 -0.18 8.11
C LYS A 207 -9.54 -1.57 8.69
N ASP A 208 -8.30 -1.93 8.95
CA ASP A 208 -7.87 -3.20 9.50
C ASP A 208 -7.45 -3.03 10.97
N THR A 209 -8.02 -3.84 11.86
CA THR A 209 -7.74 -3.86 13.30
C THR A 209 -7.20 -5.22 13.77
N ASN A 210 -6.96 -6.14 12.85
CA ASN A 210 -6.33 -7.42 13.17
C ASN A 210 -4.91 -7.19 13.68
N ALA A 211 -4.65 -7.61 14.91
CA ALA A 211 -3.38 -7.36 15.57
C ALA A 211 -2.18 -8.02 14.85
N ALA A 212 -2.38 -9.18 14.20
CA ALA A 212 -1.33 -9.86 13.45
C ALA A 212 -1.00 -9.09 12.16
N ASP A 213 -2.02 -8.60 11.45
CA ASP A 213 -1.86 -7.81 10.24
C ASP A 213 -1.20 -6.47 10.53
N VAL A 214 -1.70 -5.74 11.52
CA VAL A 214 -1.09 -4.46 11.94
C VAL A 214 0.38 -4.65 12.35
N ALA A 215 0.70 -5.71 13.12
CA ALA A 215 2.09 -5.99 13.50
C ALA A 215 2.97 -6.31 12.30
N ALA A 216 2.46 -7.06 11.31
CA ALA A 216 3.16 -7.35 10.06
C ALA A 216 3.41 -6.09 9.23
N ILE A 217 2.40 -5.22 9.09
CA ILE A 217 2.51 -3.94 8.39
C ILE A 217 3.59 -3.06 9.04
N VAL A 218 3.55 -2.91 10.38
CA VAL A 218 4.56 -2.12 11.13
C VAL A 218 5.97 -2.67 10.96
N ARG A 219 6.13 -3.99 10.96
CA ARG A 219 7.44 -4.63 10.76
C ARG A 219 7.99 -4.34 9.36
N VAL A 220 7.14 -4.47 8.32
CA VAL A 220 7.54 -4.15 6.93
C VAL A 220 7.86 -2.67 6.79
N PHE A 221 6.99 -1.80 7.35
CA PHE A 221 7.24 -0.35 7.36
C PHE A 221 8.59 0.01 7.99
N ASN A 222 8.92 -0.58 9.15
CA ASN A 222 10.20 -0.33 9.83
C ASN A 222 11.40 -0.66 8.94
N ALA A 223 11.35 -1.79 8.23
CA ALA A 223 12.41 -2.20 7.32
C ALA A 223 12.50 -1.27 6.10
N ASP A 224 11.38 -0.97 5.47
CA ASP A 224 11.33 -0.11 4.28
C ASP A 224 11.75 1.34 4.62
N PHE A 225 11.36 1.86 5.79
CA PHE A 225 11.78 3.18 6.28
C PHE A 225 13.28 3.29 6.53
N ALA A 226 13.89 2.20 6.99
CA ALA A 226 15.34 2.10 7.20
C ALA A 226 16.11 1.63 5.95
N HIS A 227 15.42 1.40 4.82
CA HIS A 227 15.96 0.81 3.59
C HIS A 227 16.63 -0.55 3.81
N HIS A 228 16.17 -1.31 4.80
CA HIS A 228 16.65 -2.65 5.08
C HIS A 228 15.88 -3.69 4.25
N PRO A 229 16.54 -4.76 3.81
CA PRO A 229 15.86 -5.85 3.12
C PRO A 229 14.86 -6.55 4.04
N ILE A 230 13.66 -6.80 3.51
CA ILE A 230 12.65 -7.63 4.16
C ILE A 230 11.88 -8.41 3.11
N THR A 231 11.50 -9.64 3.46
CA THR A 231 10.52 -10.43 2.71
C THR A 231 9.24 -10.48 3.54
N PRO A 232 8.19 -9.73 3.18
CA PRO A 232 6.89 -9.85 3.81
C PRO A 232 6.32 -11.27 3.60
N GLY A 233 5.48 -11.75 4.50
CA GLY A 233 4.89 -13.07 4.33
C GLY A 233 4.11 -13.55 5.54
N ASP A 234 3.86 -12.68 6.48
CA ASP A 234 3.07 -12.91 7.67
C ASP A 234 1.92 -11.88 7.74
N GLY A 235 1.15 -11.96 8.79
CA GLY A 235 -0.17 -11.39 8.91
C GLY A 235 -1.19 -12.51 8.72
N HIS A 236 -2.45 -12.20 8.88
CA HIS A 236 -3.54 -13.17 8.73
C HIS A 236 -4.13 -13.13 7.32
N ASP A 237 -4.43 -11.93 6.84
CA ASP A 237 -5.18 -11.71 5.59
C ASP A 237 -4.40 -10.91 4.54
N LEU A 238 -3.16 -10.52 4.82
CA LEU A 238 -2.38 -9.62 3.99
C LEU A 238 -1.90 -10.27 2.69
N VAL A 239 -1.82 -9.43 1.66
CA VAL A 239 -1.31 -9.75 0.33
C VAL A 239 -0.20 -8.76 -0.02
N TRP A 240 1.01 -9.26 -0.29
CA TRP A 240 2.18 -8.41 -0.49
C TRP A 240 2.76 -8.54 -1.89
N SER A 241 3.00 -7.42 -2.55
CA SER A 241 3.86 -7.35 -3.73
C SER A 241 5.27 -6.86 -3.32
N PRO A 242 6.32 -7.43 -3.92
CA PRO A 242 6.36 -8.47 -4.97
C PRO A 242 6.45 -9.91 -4.43
N THR A 243 5.95 -10.19 -3.23
CA THR A 243 6.18 -11.46 -2.53
C THR A 243 5.20 -12.55 -2.95
N ASP A 244 3.88 -12.29 -2.81
CA ASP A 244 2.87 -13.34 -3.00
C ASP A 244 1.56 -12.85 -3.66
N SER A 245 1.46 -11.59 -4.05
CA SER A 245 0.25 -10.98 -4.58
C SER A 245 -0.28 -11.71 -5.81
N GLU A 246 0.55 -12.05 -6.79
CA GLU A 246 0.12 -12.82 -7.97
C GLU A 246 -0.54 -14.13 -7.55
N ARG A 247 0.14 -14.92 -6.73
CA ARG A 247 -0.36 -16.23 -6.28
C ARG A 247 -1.68 -16.11 -5.49
N GLN A 248 -1.78 -15.12 -4.61
CA GLN A 248 -2.96 -14.91 -3.77
C GLN A 248 -4.16 -14.45 -4.59
N ILE A 249 -3.98 -13.47 -5.48
CA ILE A 249 -5.03 -12.96 -6.36
C ILE A 249 -5.52 -14.08 -7.29
N LEU A 250 -4.60 -14.83 -7.90
CA LEU A 250 -4.95 -15.99 -8.73
C LEU A 250 -5.70 -17.07 -7.93
N SER A 251 -5.41 -17.24 -6.63
CA SER A 251 -6.14 -18.19 -5.80
C SER A 251 -7.61 -17.80 -5.62
N VAL A 252 -7.91 -16.49 -5.53
CA VAL A 252 -9.28 -15.98 -5.47
C VAL A 252 -10.01 -16.24 -6.78
N ILE A 253 -9.38 -15.91 -7.93
CA ILE A 253 -9.97 -16.10 -9.25
C ILE A 253 -10.21 -17.57 -9.56
N ASN A 254 -9.19 -18.41 -9.35
CA ASN A 254 -9.26 -19.84 -9.66
C ASN A 254 -10.20 -20.62 -8.73
N GLY A 255 -10.37 -20.12 -7.48
CA GLY A 255 -11.27 -20.71 -6.49
C GLY A 255 -12.75 -20.45 -6.75
N ALA A 256 -13.10 -19.44 -7.54
CA ALA A 256 -14.47 -19.03 -7.81
C ALA A 256 -15.29 -20.14 -8.50
N LYS A 257 -16.55 -20.31 -8.06
CA LYS A 257 -17.48 -21.34 -8.57
C LYS A 257 -18.76 -20.76 -9.16
N LYS A 258 -19.17 -19.55 -8.73
CA LYS A 258 -20.43 -18.93 -9.18
C LYS A 258 -20.22 -17.60 -9.88
N SER A 259 -19.46 -16.70 -9.27
CA SER A 259 -19.32 -15.34 -9.78
C SER A 259 -17.96 -14.74 -9.45
N LEU A 260 -17.49 -13.86 -10.33
CA LEU A 260 -16.40 -12.94 -10.11
C LEU A 260 -16.86 -11.53 -10.48
N ARG A 261 -16.62 -10.57 -9.59
CA ARG A 261 -16.74 -9.13 -9.85
C ARG A 261 -15.39 -8.50 -9.64
N VAL A 262 -14.88 -7.88 -10.67
CA VAL A 262 -13.51 -7.37 -10.72
C VAL A 262 -13.54 -5.89 -11.03
N TYR A 263 -12.95 -5.06 -10.14
CA TYR A 263 -12.53 -3.72 -10.48
C TYR A 263 -11.06 -3.72 -10.87
N SER A 264 -10.73 -3.02 -11.94
CA SER A 264 -9.37 -3.00 -12.46
C SER A 264 -9.01 -1.67 -13.10
N GLU A 265 -8.03 -0.98 -12.54
CA GLU A 265 -7.41 0.16 -13.19
C GLU A 265 -6.53 -0.29 -14.37
N GLU A 266 -5.70 -1.30 -14.16
CA GLU A 266 -4.84 -1.88 -15.21
C GLU A 266 -5.21 -3.34 -15.47
N MET A 267 -5.42 -3.71 -16.74
CA MET A 267 -5.69 -5.09 -17.17
C MET A 267 -4.69 -5.51 -18.24
N GLY A 268 -3.40 -5.51 -17.84
CA GLY A 268 -2.30 -5.75 -18.75
C GLY A 268 -1.50 -7.04 -18.51
N PHE A 269 -1.84 -7.84 -17.51
CA PHE A 269 -1.09 -9.05 -17.15
C PHE A 269 -1.80 -10.31 -17.65
N SER A 270 -1.20 -10.97 -18.64
CA SER A 270 -1.79 -12.14 -19.31
C SER A 270 -2.20 -13.25 -18.33
N THR A 271 -1.40 -13.50 -17.29
CA THR A 271 -1.69 -14.54 -16.30
C THR A 271 -3.03 -14.30 -15.58
N VAL A 272 -3.34 -13.04 -15.24
CA VAL A 272 -4.64 -12.67 -14.62
C VAL A 272 -5.76 -12.75 -15.65
N ILE A 273 -5.52 -12.25 -16.86
CA ILE A 273 -6.48 -12.30 -17.98
C ILE A 273 -6.86 -13.76 -18.27
N ASP A 274 -5.88 -14.64 -18.46
CA ASP A 274 -6.09 -16.06 -18.73
C ASP A 274 -6.86 -16.76 -17.61
N ALA A 275 -6.61 -16.38 -16.36
CA ALA A 275 -7.34 -16.93 -15.20
C ALA A 275 -8.83 -16.51 -15.20
N LEU A 276 -9.15 -15.25 -15.55
CA LEU A 276 -10.51 -14.75 -15.66
C LEU A 276 -11.26 -15.42 -16.82
N GLU A 277 -10.62 -15.57 -17.99
CA GLU A 277 -11.16 -16.28 -19.14
C GLU A 277 -11.40 -17.76 -18.83
N ALA A 278 -10.45 -18.41 -18.15
CA ALA A 278 -10.61 -19.79 -17.70
C ALA A 278 -11.76 -19.93 -16.69
N ALA A 279 -12.00 -18.93 -15.83
CA ALA A 279 -13.14 -18.91 -14.93
C ALA A 279 -14.48 -18.82 -15.73
N ALA A 280 -14.56 -17.93 -16.72
CA ALA A 280 -15.73 -17.83 -17.60
C ALA A 280 -15.98 -19.17 -18.34
N LYS A 281 -14.93 -19.80 -18.87
CA LYS A 281 -15.02 -21.13 -19.52
C LYS A 281 -15.50 -22.22 -18.57
N ARG A 282 -15.25 -22.11 -17.24
CA ARG A 282 -15.78 -23.02 -16.23
C ARG A 282 -17.27 -22.78 -15.88
N GLY A 283 -17.91 -21.76 -16.49
CA GLY A 283 -19.29 -21.37 -16.22
C GLY A 283 -19.44 -20.38 -15.05
N VAL A 284 -18.35 -19.77 -14.57
CA VAL A 284 -18.40 -18.69 -13.58
C VAL A 284 -18.89 -17.42 -14.28
N ASN A 285 -19.85 -16.71 -13.68
CA ASN A 285 -20.28 -15.40 -14.17
C ASN A 285 -19.19 -14.36 -13.85
N VAL A 286 -18.34 -14.04 -14.82
CA VAL A 286 -17.22 -13.12 -14.68
C VAL A 286 -17.60 -11.75 -15.23
N GLN A 287 -17.56 -10.73 -14.36
CA GLN A 287 -17.81 -9.33 -14.69
C GLN A 287 -16.59 -8.49 -14.34
N VAL A 288 -16.10 -7.70 -15.28
CA VAL A 288 -14.97 -6.76 -15.09
C VAL A 288 -15.46 -5.33 -15.34
N CYS A 289 -15.26 -4.48 -14.35
CA CYS A 289 -15.46 -3.04 -14.44
C CYS A 289 -14.08 -2.38 -14.47
N GLY A 290 -13.63 -1.97 -15.65
CA GLY A 290 -12.26 -1.54 -15.90
C GLY A 290 -12.10 -0.07 -16.19
N GLU A 291 -10.87 0.42 -16.10
CA GLU A 291 -10.44 1.72 -16.64
C GLU A 291 -9.82 1.52 -18.02
N ASN A 292 -10.16 2.42 -18.97
CA ASN A 292 -9.64 2.39 -20.34
C ASN A 292 -9.31 3.80 -20.88
N SER A 293 -8.80 4.67 -20.01
CA SER A 293 -8.30 5.97 -20.44
C SER A 293 -7.18 5.80 -21.45
N GLY A 294 -7.22 6.59 -22.55
CA GLY A 294 -6.28 6.44 -23.65
C GLY A 294 -6.50 5.17 -24.50
N SER A 295 -7.57 4.42 -24.29
CA SER A 295 -7.94 3.22 -25.08
C SER A 295 -6.91 2.09 -25.05
N GLN A 296 -6.05 2.07 -24.03
CA GLN A 296 -4.92 1.14 -23.92
C GLN A 296 -5.33 -0.32 -23.75
N TYR A 297 -6.52 -0.60 -23.19
CA TYR A 297 -7.03 -1.95 -22.95
C TYR A 297 -8.18 -2.34 -23.87
N THR A 298 -8.53 -1.53 -24.88
CA THR A 298 -9.69 -1.79 -25.78
C THR A 298 -9.62 -3.20 -26.38
N ARG A 299 -8.48 -3.54 -27.00
CA ARG A 299 -8.28 -4.86 -27.60
C ARG A 299 -8.35 -5.99 -26.58
N THR A 300 -7.73 -5.82 -25.41
CA THR A 300 -7.76 -6.81 -24.33
C THR A 300 -9.20 -7.05 -23.87
N PHE A 301 -9.98 -6.00 -23.65
CA PHE A 301 -11.37 -6.11 -23.24
C PHE A 301 -12.25 -6.79 -24.29
N GLU A 302 -12.06 -6.47 -25.57
CA GLU A 302 -12.78 -7.15 -26.66
C GLU A 302 -12.41 -8.64 -26.77
N GLU A 303 -11.14 -9.01 -26.56
CA GLU A 303 -10.69 -10.40 -26.57
C GLU A 303 -11.27 -11.17 -25.39
N MET A 304 -11.27 -10.60 -24.17
CA MET A 304 -11.89 -11.20 -22.99
C MET A 304 -13.41 -11.36 -23.15
N ALA A 305 -14.09 -10.37 -23.76
CA ALA A 305 -15.53 -10.45 -24.01
C ALA A 305 -15.87 -11.60 -24.97
N ARG A 306 -15.12 -11.79 -26.05
CA ARG A 306 -15.27 -12.94 -26.97
C ARG A 306 -15.09 -14.29 -26.28
N LYS A 307 -14.39 -14.34 -25.15
CA LYS A 307 -14.17 -15.54 -24.34
C LYS A 307 -15.15 -15.69 -23.18
N GLY A 308 -16.22 -14.87 -23.17
CA GLY A 308 -17.34 -14.99 -22.22
C GLY A 308 -17.18 -14.19 -20.94
N VAL A 309 -16.22 -13.27 -20.84
CA VAL A 309 -16.13 -12.31 -19.74
C VAL A 309 -17.03 -11.12 -20.05
N HIS A 310 -17.89 -10.73 -19.12
CA HIS A 310 -18.71 -9.52 -19.26
C HIS A 310 -17.87 -8.29 -18.89
N ILE A 311 -17.68 -7.38 -19.83
CA ILE A 311 -16.83 -6.21 -19.66
C ILE A 311 -17.66 -4.93 -19.69
N SER A 312 -17.42 -4.07 -18.70
CA SER A 312 -17.83 -2.67 -18.68
C SER A 312 -16.60 -1.81 -18.36
N TYR A 313 -16.36 -0.71 -19.06
CA TYR A 313 -15.22 0.14 -18.74
C TYR A 313 -15.57 1.63 -18.72
N PHE A 314 -14.78 2.37 -17.99
CA PHE A 314 -14.78 3.83 -17.96
C PHE A 314 -13.58 4.36 -18.74
N SER A 315 -13.66 5.62 -19.14
CA SER A 315 -12.58 6.32 -19.85
C SER A 315 -12.56 7.79 -19.46
N SER A 316 -11.56 8.52 -19.87
CA SER A 316 -11.43 9.96 -19.57
C SER A 316 -12.65 10.79 -19.99
N SER A 317 -13.44 10.32 -20.97
CA SER A 317 -14.67 10.99 -21.42
C SER A 317 -15.84 10.86 -20.45
N THR A 318 -15.81 9.90 -19.51
CA THR A 318 -16.90 9.65 -18.56
C THR A 318 -16.88 10.59 -17.36
N GLY A 319 -15.77 11.27 -17.09
CA GLY A 319 -15.58 12.11 -15.89
C GLY A 319 -15.55 11.32 -14.58
N PHE A 320 -15.43 9.97 -14.67
CA PHE A 320 -15.30 9.07 -13.52
C PHE A 320 -14.22 8.03 -13.81
N TYR A 321 -13.35 7.76 -12.84
CA TYR A 321 -12.17 6.95 -12.98
C TYR A 321 -12.25 5.68 -12.11
N ILE A 322 -11.99 4.52 -12.67
CA ILE A 322 -11.90 3.27 -11.92
C ILE A 322 -10.46 3.06 -11.46
N HIS A 323 -10.14 3.54 -10.27
CA HIS A 323 -8.83 3.37 -9.67
C HIS A 323 -8.75 2.14 -8.74
N ALA A 324 -9.89 1.58 -8.39
CA ALA A 324 -9.99 0.40 -7.52
C ALA A 324 -9.38 -0.87 -8.11
N LYS A 325 -8.80 -1.71 -7.25
CA LYS A 325 -8.26 -3.03 -7.55
C LYS A 325 -8.93 -4.03 -6.60
N VAL A 326 -9.92 -4.75 -7.11
CA VAL A 326 -10.75 -5.69 -6.34
C VAL A 326 -11.03 -6.94 -7.15
N VAL A 327 -10.94 -8.09 -6.50
CA VAL A 327 -11.45 -9.37 -7.03
C VAL A 327 -12.41 -9.96 -6.00
N LEU A 328 -13.72 -9.85 -6.24
CA LEU A 328 -14.76 -10.40 -5.37
C LEU A 328 -15.30 -11.69 -5.97
N ALA A 329 -15.11 -12.79 -5.27
CA ALA A 329 -15.57 -14.14 -5.66
C ALA A 329 -16.79 -14.59 -4.86
N ASP A 330 -17.74 -15.26 -5.53
CA ASP A 330 -18.81 -16.08 -4.97
C ASP A 330 -19.69 -15.40 -3.90
N TYR A 331 -19.88 -14.07 -3.99
CA TYR A 331 -20.69 -13.30 -3.04
C TYR A 331 -22.06 -13.93 -2.81
N GLY A 332 -22.50 -13.95 -1.54
CA GLY A 332 -23.76 -14.56 -1.11
C GLY A 332 -23.68 -16.07 -0.96
N THR A 333 -22.49 -16.65 -0.89
CA THR A 333 -22.27 -18.07 -0.61
C THR A 333 -21.29 -18.26 0.55
N SER A 334 -21.16 -19.48 1.05
CA SER A 334 -20.15 -19.83 2.08
C SER A 334 -18.70 -19.75 1.60
N ARG A 335 -18.47 -19.42 0.32
CA ARG A 335 -17.14 -19.27 -0.29
C ARG A 335 -16.81 -17.83 -0.65
N GLU A 336 -17.68 -16.89 -0.27
CA GLU A 336 -17.46 -15.48 -0.58
C GLU A 336 -16.15 -14.98 0.01
N ARG A 337 -15.38 -14.28 -0.82
CA ARG A 337 -14.15 -13.61 -0.41
C ARG A 337 -13.77 -12.54 -1.41
N ALA A 338 -13.05 -11.53 -0.97
CA ALA A 338 -12.52 -10.52 -1.86
C ALA A 338 -11.06 -10.19 -1.56
N PHE A 339 -10.29 -10.02 -2.61
CA PHE A 339 -9.06 -9.26 -2.59
C PHE A 339 -9.40 -7.78 -2.75
N ILE A 340 -8.78 -6.90 -1.95
CA ILE A 340 -8.88 -5.44 -2.00
C ILE A 340 -7.50 -4.88 -1.71
N GLY A 341 -6.95 -4.00 -2.56
CA GLY A 341 -5.61 -3.47 -2.30
C GLY A 341 -5.15 -2.41 -3.30
N SER A 342 -3.85 -2.17 -3.30
CA SER A 342 -3.20 -1.23 -4.21
C SER A 342 -2.71 -1.89 -5.51
N GLU A 343 -2.69 -3.22 -5.57
CA GLU A 343 -2.10 -4.02 -6.64
C GLU A 343 -2.91 -3.96 -7.93
N ASN A 344 -2.35 -3.36 -8.96
CA ASN A 344 -2.85 -3.42 -10.32
C ASN A 344 -2.64 -4.80 -10.95
N PHE A 345 -3.46 -5.16 -11.94
CA PHE A 345 -3.28 -6.42 -12.66
C PHE A 345 -2.29 -6.25 -13.83
N SER A 346 -1.09 -5.83 -13.44
CA SER A 346 0.09 -5.71 -14.30
C SER A 346 1.28 -6.48 -13.72
N ASN A 347 2.19 -6.95 -14.57
CA ASN A 347 3.38 -7.66 -14.09
C ASN A 347 4.27 -6.78 -13.20
N THR A 348 4.34 -5.48 -13.46
CA THR A 348 5.08 -4.54 -12.63
C THR A 348 4.50 -4.47 -11.23
N SER A 349 3.20 -4.30 -11.13
CA SER A 349 2.50 -4.20 -9.85
C SER A 349 2.64 -5.48 -9.02
N LEU A 350 2.37 -6.64 -9.62
CA LEU A 350 2.35 -7.90 -8.88
C LEU A 350 3.74 -8.46 -8.54
N ASN A 351 4.79 -8.09 -9.31
CA ASN A 351 6.09 -8.76 -9.22
C ASN A 351 7.28 -7.83 -9.01
N ARG A 352 7.11 -6.49 -9.07
CA ARG A 352 8.24 -5.55 -8.96
C ARG A 352 8.00 -4.35 -8.05
N ASN A 353 6.75 -4.00 -7.78
CA ASN A 353 6.40 -2.91 -6.88
C ASN A 353 6.38 -3.37 -5.41
N ARG A 354 6.51 -2.42 -4.48
CA ARG A 354 6.07 -2.58 -3.09
C ARG A 354 4.61 -2.17 -3.00
N GLU A 355 3.72 -3.15 -2.76
CA GLU A 355 2.27 -2.93 -2.64
C GLU A 355 1.68 -3.76 -1.51
N LEU A 356 0.47 -3.40 -1.09
CA LEU A 356 -0.26 -4.09 -0.05
C LEU A 356 -1.75 -4.13 -0.35
N GLY A 357 -2.30 -5.31 -0.24
CA GLY A 357 -3.73 -5.58 -0.19
C GLY A 357 -4.05 -6.60 0.90
N LEU A 358 -5.30 -7.01 0.94
CA LEU A 358 -5.76 -8.08 1.82
C LEU A 358 -6.87 -8.91 1.17
N ILE A 359 -7.06 -10.13 1.69
CA ILE A 359 -8.18 -11.00 1.30
C ILE A 359 -9.07 -11.19 2.51
N THR A 360 -10.35 -10.84 2.38
CA THR A 360 -11.35 -10.98 3.45
C THR A 360 -12.58 -11.75 3.00
N SER A 361 -13.22 -12.42 3.93
CA SER A 361 -14.57 -13.02 3.78
C SER A 361 -15.63 -12.35 4.65
N ALA A 362 -15.31 -11.23 5.27
CA ALA A 362 -16.23 -10.49 6.12
C ALA A 362 -17.38 -9.89 5.28
N HIS A 363 -18.57 -10.47 5.37
CA HIS A 363 -19.74 -10.07 4.59
C HIS A 363 -20.05 -8.56 4.67
N SER A 364 -19.84 -7.96 5.83
CA SER A 364 -20.01 -6.52 6.05
C SER A 364 -19.10 -5.65 5.17
N MET A 365 -17.92 -6.17 4.79
CA MET A 365 -17.00 -5.51 3.86
C MET A 365 -17.32 -5.82 2.40
N LEU A 366 -17.85 -7.02 2.09
CA LEU A 366 -18.16 -7.43 0.72
C LEU A 366 -19.45 -6.80 0.20
N SER A 367 -20.47 -6.63 1.06
CA SER A 367 -21.77 -6.08 0.69
C SER A 367 -21.71 -4.66 0.08
N PRO A 368 -20.95 -3.69 0.63
CA PRO A 368 -20.78 -2.38 0.01
C PRO A 368 -20.16 -2.45 -1.40
N ILE A 369 -19.19 -3.37 -1.62
CA ILE A 369 -18.57 -3.55 -2.94
C ILE A 369 -19.61 -3.94 -3.96
N VAL A 370 -20.44 -4.94 -3.64
CA VAL A 370 -21.50 -5.43 -4.55
C VAL A 370 -22.50 -4.34 -4.89
N LYS A 371 -22.88 -3.53 -3.89
CA LYS A 371 -23.83 -2.43 -4.07
C LYS A 371 -23.35 -1.41 -5.10
N VAL A 372 -22.09 -1.00 -5.02
CA VAL A 372 -21.54 -0.02 -5.96
C VAL A 372 -21.15 -0.65 -7.29
N PHE A 373 -20.66 -1.91 -7.29
CA PHE A 373 -20.25 -2.61 -8.50
C PHE A 373 -21.38 -2.70 -9.52
N GLY A 374 -22.60 -3.07 -9.11
CA GLY A 374 -23.74 -3.17 -10.02
C GLY A 374 -24.07 -1.84 -10.70
N ALA A 375 -24.02 -0.74 -9.95
CA ALA A 375 -24.27 0.60 -10.47
C ALA A 375 -23.18 1.07 -11.43
N ASP A 376 -21.91 0.84 -11.09
CA ASP A 376 -20.77 1.22 -11.92
C ASP A 376 -20.75 0.36 -13.20
N PHE A 377 -20.93 -0.95 -13.07
CA PHE A 377 -20.95 -1.86 -14.22
C PHE A 377 -22.04 -1.48 -15.23
N ALA A 378 -23.22 -1.06 -14.75
CA ALA A 378 -24.33 -0.64 -15.62
C ALA A 378 -24.06 0.71 -16.31
N LYS A 379 -23.26 1.61 -15.70
CA LYS A 379 -22.94 2.94 -16.22
C LYS A 379 -21.81 2.94 -17.24
N GLY A 380 -20.84 2.04 -17.10
CA GLY A 380 -19.69 1.98 -17.99
C GLY A 380 -20.06 1.57 -19.42
N HIS A 381 -19.11 1.74 -20.32
CA HIS A 381 -19.24 1.28 -21.70
C HIS A 381 -19.23 -0.25 -21.75
N GLN A 382 -20.32 -0.85 -22.24
CA GLN A 382 -20.45 -2.30 -22.38
C GLN A 382 -19.73 -2.77 -23.64
N VAL A 383 -18.79 -3.72 -23.50
CA VAL A 383 -18.18 -4.42 -24.63
C VAL A 383 -19.11 -5.54 -25.08
N LYS A 384 -19.42 -5.56 -26.38
CA LYS A 384 -20.33 -6.55 -26.99
C LYS A 384 -19.55 -7.71 -27.63
#